data_ed0840245231b606699bd9b6f728ef07
#
_entry.id   ed0840245231b606699bd9b6f728ef07
#
_cell.length_a   1.000
_cell.length_b   1.000
_cell.length_c   1.000
_cell.angle_alpha   90.00
_cell.angle_beta   90.00
_cell.angle_gamma   90.00
#
_symmetry.space_group_name_H-M   'P 1'
#
loop_
_entity.id
_entity.type
_entity.pdbx_description
1 polymer ?
#
loop_
_entity_poly.entity_id
_entity_poly.type
_entity_poly.pdbx_seq_one_letter_code
_entity_poly.pdbx_strand_id
1 'polypeptide(L)'
;MDESLQSEELLDPAKKFTYVAPAGLDDTYVVFVIGETTRWDHMGMLGYERDTTPKLSKEKNLVAFRGESCDTATKLSLRCMFVREGGTMNNPGRTLKEQNVFAVMKELGFTSELFAMQSEVWFYDNVNANNFAFREQIGSEKRNQGKAVDDMLLVPEMKASLDRFPKGKHLVILHTKGSHYLYSQRYPRSF
;
A
#
# COMPACT_ATOMS: atom_id res chain seq x y z
N MET A 1 9.86 7.01 -23.11
CA MET A 1 8.39 7.00 -23.25
C MET A 1 7.84 6.94 -21.85
N ASP A 2 6.96 7.85 -21.50
CA ASP A 2 6.39 7.95 -20.15
C ASP A 2 5.48 6.74 -19.90
N GLU A 3 5.76 5.94 -18.87
CA GLU A 3 4.98 4.74 -18.54
C GLU A 3 3.53 5.09 -18.16
N SER A 4 3.26 6.33 -17.73
CA SER A 4 1.93 6.81 -17.39
C SER A 4 1.04 6.98 -18.64
N LEU A 5 1.60 7.48 -19.74
CA LEU A 5 0.88 7.61 -21.02
C LEU A 5 0.54 6.25 -21.64
N GLN A 6 1.40 5.24 -21.39
CA GLN A 6 1.12 3.88 -21.86
C GLN A 6 -0.03 3.20 -21.10
N SER A 7 -0.31 3.62 -19.86
CA SER A 7 -1.39 3.00 -19.08
C SER A 7 -2.78 3.38 -19.57
N GLU A 8 -2.98 4.60 -20.02
CA GLU A 8 -4.29 5.07 -20.51
C GLU A 8 -4.68 4.42 -21.85
N GLU A 9 -3.71 4.18 -22.73
CA GLU A 9 -3.93 3.54 -24.03
C GLU A 9 -4.14 2.01 -23.97
N LEU A 10 -3.73 1.38 -22.86
CA LEU A 10 -3.73 -0.07 -22.73
C LEU A 10 -4.88 -0.63 -21.88
N LEU A 11 -5.68 0.22 -21.26
CA LEU A 11 -6.85 -0.24 -20.48
C LEU A 11 -7.90 -0.83 -21.44
N ASP A 12 -8.17 -2.11 -21.26
CA ASP A 12 -9.24 -2.80 -21.99
C ASP A 12 -10.61 -2.45 -21.38
N PRO A 13 -11.43 -1.65 -22.06
CA PRO A 13 -12.73 -1.23 -21.52
C PRO A 13 -13.70 -2.39 -21.28
N ALA A 14 -13.49 -3.54 -21.93
CA ALA A 14 -14.30 -4.75 -21.71
C ALA A 14 -14.02 -5.41 -20.35
N LYS A 15 -12.92 -5.07 -19.71
CA LYS A 15 -12.52 -5.60 -18.40
C LYS A 15 -12.82 -4.64 -17.24
N LYS A 16 -13.72 -3.70 -17.42
CA LYS A 16 -14.21 -2.88 -16.31
C LYS A 16 -14.94 -3.73 -15.28
N PHE A 17 -14.66 -3.46 -14.02
CA PHE A 17 -15.42 -4.02 -12.92
C PHE A 17 -16.70 -3.20 -12.72
N THR A 18 -17.81 -3.89 -12.56
CA THR A 18 -19.06 -3.28 -12.14
C THR A 18 -19.35 -3.75 -10.71
N TYR A 19 -18.89 -2.99 -9.74
CA TYR A 19 -19.18 -3.23 -8.33
C TYR A 19 -20.20 -2.23 -7.83
N VAL A 20 -21.17 -2.73 -7.09
CA VAL A 20 -22.11 -1.91 -6.32
C VAL A 20 -21.75 -2.09 -4.85
N ALA A 21 -21.53 -0.98 -4.16
CA ALA A 21 -21.26 -1.05 -2.73
C ALA A 21 -22.48 -1.61 -1.99
N PRO A 22 -22.31 -2.57 -1.07
CA PRO A 22 -23.41 -3.02 -0.21
C PRO A 22 -24.02 -1.84 0.54
N ALA A 23 -25.33 -1.86 0.73
CA ALA A 23 -26.03 -0.89 1.58
C ALA A 23 -25.50 -0.97 3.03
N GLY A 24 -25.44 0.16 3.72
CA GLY A 24 -25.01 0.22 5.12
C GLY A 24 -23.50 0.36 5.35
N LEU A 25 -22.71 0.58 4.29
CA LEU A 25 -21.28 0.89 4.40
C LEU A 25 -21.02 2.39 4.18
N ASP A 26 -21.82 3.26 4.77
CA ASP A 26 -21.75 4.70 4.51
C ASP A 26 -20.51 5.34 5.13
N ASP A 27 -20.10 4.90 6.32
CA ASP A 27 -18.89 5.34 7.00
C ASP A 27 -17.91 4.15 7.11
N THR A 28 -16.98 4.04 6.18
CA THR A 28 -16.02 2.93 6.13
C THR A 28 -14.60 3.45 5.96
N TYR A 29 -13.73 3.11 6.89
CA TYR A 29 -12.30 3.45 6.82
C TYR A 29 -11.49 2.19 6.56
N VAL A 30 -10.60 2.28 5.57
CA VAL A 30 -9.64 1.23 5.26
C VAL A 30 -8.24 1.82 5.37
N VAL A 31 -7.39 1.22 6.19
CA VAL A 31 -5.97 1.52 6.23
C VAL A 31 -5.22 0.35 5.59
N PHE A 32 -4.60 0.61 4.46
CA PHE A 32 -3.85 -0.38 3.69
C PHE A 32 -2.35 -0.13 3.85
N VAL A 33 -1.65 -1.04 4.51
CA VAL A 33 -0.20 -0.92 4.75
C VAL A 33 0.56 -1.82 3.79
N ILE A 34 1.40 -1.21 2.95
CA ILE A 34 2.30 -1.92 2.05
C ILE A 34 3.62 -2.11 2.79
N GLY A 35 3.93 -3.36 3.15
CA GLY A 35 5.20 -3.75 3.76
C GLY A 35 6.31 -3.82 2.71
N GLU A 36 7.54 -3.55 3.13
CA GLU A 36 8.74 -3.65 2.29
C GLU A 36 9.69 -4.70 2.85
N THR A 37 10.09 -5.65 2.01
CA THR A 37 11.06 -6.73 2.33
C THR A 37 10.65 -7.55 3.56
N THR A 38 9.34 -7.67 3.82
CA THR A 38 8.80 -8.41 4.95
C THR A 38 8.43 -9.83 4.50
N ARG A 39 9.11 -10.82 5.04
CA ARG A 39 8.88 -12.24 4.73
C ARG A 39 7.98 -12.88 5.80
N TRP A 40 6.98 -13.64 5.38
CA TRP A 40 6.08 -14.34 6.30
C TRP A 40 6.80 -15.36 7.17
N ASP A 41 7.82 -16.05 6.62
CA ASP A 41 8.61 -17.07 7.32
C ASP A 41 9.57 -16.50 8.38
N HIS A 42 9.65 -15.17 8.50
CA HIS A 42 10.33 -14.45 9.58
C HIS A 42 9.36 -13.75 10.56
N MET A 43 8.08 -14.10 10.51
CA MET A 43 7.08 -13.58 11.44
C MET A 43 6.78 -14.61 12.55
N GLY A 44 7.02 -14.24 13.80
CA GLY A 44 6.76 -15.11 14.96
C GLY A 44 5.32 -15.61 15.02
N MET A 45 4.33 -14.75 14.69
CA MET A 45 2.93 -15.15 14.63
C MET A 45 2.60 -16.18 13.55
N LEU A 46 3.49 -16.43 12.60
CA LEU A 46 3.37 -17.43 11.55
C LEU A 46 4.30 -18.64 11.74
N GLY A 47 4.98 -18.72 12.89
CA GLY A 47 5.77 -19.88 13.29
C GLY A 47 7.29 -19.68 13.21
N TYR A 48 7.77 -18.45 13.01
CA TYR A 48 9.20 -18.17 13.13
C TYR A 48 9.66 -18.33 14.58
N GLU A 49 10.85 -18.89 14.80
CA GLU A 49 11.36 -19.21 16.14
C GLU A 49 11.60 -17.99 17.04
N ARG A 50 11.88 -16.83 16.44
CA ARG A 50 12.05 -15.57 17.17
C ARG A 50 10.74 -14.83 17.28
N ASP A 51 10.52 -14.18 18.42
CA ASP A 51 9.34 -13.32 18.63
C ASP A 51 9.52 -11.97 17.93
N THR A 52 9.35 -11.97 16.60
CA THR A 52 9.46 -10.78 15.74
C THR A 52 8.16 -10.00 15.63
N THR A 53 7.04 -10.56 16.10
CA THR A 53 5.72 -9.93 16.03
C THR A 53 4.98 -9.95 17.38
N PRO A 54 5.63 -9.49 18.49
CA PRO A 54 5.11 -9.71 19.86
C PRO A 54 3.79 -8.95 20.14
N LYS A 55 3.54 -7.86 19.44
CA LYS A 55 2.30 -7.08 19.56
C LYS A 55 1.21 -7.67 18.68
N LEU A 56 1.50 -7.94 17.41
CA LEU A 56 0.53 -8.52 16.47
C LEU A 56 0.04 -9.89 16.93
N SER A 57 0.91 -10.71 17.52
CA SER A 57 0.54 -12.03 18.05
C SER A 57 -0.52 -11.97 19.17
N LYS A 58 -0.75 -10.81 19.77
CA LYS A 58 -1.74 -10.58 20.85
C LYS A 58 -3.06 -9.99 20.34
N GLU A 59 -3.11 -9.58 19.07
CA GLU A 59 -4.32 -8.99 18.50
C GLU A 59 -5.39 -10.05 18.22
N LYS A 60 -6.56 -9.88 18.82
CA LYS A 60 -7.64 -10.87 18.76
C LYS A 60 -8.35 -10.92 17.40
N ASN A 61 -8.36 -9.81 16.67
CA ASN A 61 -9.04 -9.68 15.39
C ASN A 61 -8.07 -9.78 14.20
N LEU A 62 -6.89 -10.35 14.42
CA LEU A 62 -5.89 -10.54 13.39
C LEU A 62 -6.16 -11.82 12.61
N VAL A 63 -6.17 -11.72 11.29
CA VAL A 63 -6.12 -12.86 10.37
C VAL A 63 -4.79 -12.80 9.62
N ALA A 64 -3.98 -13.83 9.76
CA ALA A 64 -2.64 -13.88 9.18
C ALA A 64 -2.59 -14.91 8.04
N PHE A 65 -1.96 -14.51 6.93
CA PHE A 65 -1.76 -15.36 5.76
C PHE A 65 -0.27 -15.49 5.43
N ARG A 66 0.11 -16.65 4.90
CA ARG A 66 1.42 -16.88 4.28
C ARG A 66 1.34 -16.42 2.85
N GLY A 67 1.79 -15.19 2.59
CA GLY A 67 1.79 -14.59 1.26
C GLY A 67 3.14 -14.74 0.58
N GLU A 68 3.12 -14.86 -0.73
CA GLU A 68 4.30 -14.80 -1.58
C GLU A 68 4.19 -13.60 -2.50
N SER A 69 5.30 -12.85 -2.65
CA SER A 69 5.38 -11.77 -3.62
C SER A 69 5.58 -12.35 -5.02
N CYS A 70 4.95 -11.74 -6.01
CA CYS A 70 5.14 -12.13 -7.41
C CYS A 70 6.52 -11.73 -7.97
N ASP A 71 7.22 -10.82 -7.32
CA ASP A 71 8.57 -10.39 -7.68
C ASP A 71 9.31 -9.89 -6.44
N THR A 72 10.63 -9.81 -6.53
CA THR A 72 11.51 -9.32 -5.47
C THR A 72 11.80 -7.82 -5.57
N ALA A 73 11.51 -7.20 -6.71
CA ALA A 73 11.64 -5.76 -6.91
C ALA A 73 10.32 -5.06 -6.65
N THR A 74 10.32 -4.02 -5.81
CA THR A 74 9.13 -3.27 -5.40
C THR A 74 8.29 -2.82 -6.59
N LYS A 75 8.91 -2.23 -7.62
CA LYS A 75 8.24 -1.76 -8.85
C LYS A 75 7.47 -2.87 -9.56
N LEU A 76 8.02 -4.06 -9.63
CA LEU A 76 7.41 -5.21 -10.31
C LEU A 76 6.36 -5.89 -9.42
N SER A 77 6.65 -6.04 -8.14
CA SER A 77 5.74 -6.59 -7.14
C SER A 77 4.44 -5.78 -7.04
N LEU A 78 4.53 -4.46 -6.97
CA LEU A 78 3.37 -3.57 -6.93
C LEU A 78 2.47 -3.72 -8.16
N ARG A 79 3.04 -3.99 -9.34
CA ARG A 79 2.27 -4.19 -10.58
C ARG A 79 1.35 -5.39 -10.54
N CYS A 80 1.75 -6.48 -9.89
CA CYS A 80 0.91 -7.68 -9.81
C CYS A 80 0.05 -7.73 -8.55
N MET A 81 0.44 -7.04 -7.48
CA MET A 81 -0.26 -7.05 -6.20
C MET A 81 -1.70 -6.49 -6.30
N PHE A 82 -1.91 -5.49 -7.14
CA PHE A 82 -3.16 -4.73 -7.20
C PHE A 82 -4.07 -5.08 -8.37
N VAL A 83 -3.73 -6.08 -9.17
CA VAL A 83 -4.64 -6.65 -10.15
C VAL A 83 -5.43 -7.80 -9.52
N ARG A 84 -6.58 -8.10 -10.11
CA ARG A 84 -7.38 -9.24 -9.64
C ARG A 84 -6.72 -10.58 -9.96
N GLU A 85 -7.39 -11.66 -9.62
CA GLU A 85 -7.00 -13.05 -9.80
C GLU A 85 -6.14 -13.33 -11.06
N GLY A 86 -5.08 -14.08 -10.87
CA GLY A 86 -4.13 -14.43 -11.92
C GLY A 86 -3.18 -13.31 -12.35
N GLY A 87 -3.09 -12.21 -11.61
CA GLY A 87 -2.00 -11.25 -11.70
C GLY A 87 -0.71 -11.90 -11.24
N THR A 88 0.04 -12.47 -12.18
CA THR A 88 1.24 -13.24 -11.92
C THR A 88 2.42 -12.65 -12.69
N MET A 89 3.63 -13.08 -12.35
CA MET A 89 4.86 -12.78 -13.09
C MET A 89 4.76 -13.06 -14.60
N ASN A 90 3.86 -13.95 -14.98
CA ASN A 90 3.69 -14.35 -16.39
C ASN A 90 3.07 -13.26 -17.27
N ASN A 91 2.44 -12.25 -16.66
CA ASN A 91 1.87 -11.14 -17.42
C ASN A 91 1.93 -9.82 -16.67
N PRO A 92 3.11 -9.20 -16.54
CA PRO A 92 3.26 -7.91 -15.85
C PRO A 92 2.51 -6.76 -16.54
N GLY A 93 2.13 -6.92 -17.81
CA GLY A 93 1.32 -5.95 -18.55
C GLY A 93 -0.14 -5.88 -18.11
N ARG A 94 -0.63 -6.81 -17.29
CA ARG A 94 -2.03 -6.80 -16.82
C ARG A 94 -2.37 -5.57 -16.00
N THR A 95 -1.46 -5.11 -15.16
CA THR A 95 -1.67 -3.88 -14.36
C THR A 95 -1.92 -2.66 -15.23
N LEU A 96 -1.36 -2.65 -16.46
CA LEU A 96 -1.56 -1.58 -17.43
C LEU A 96 -2.85 -1.74 -18.24
N LYS A 97 -3.43 -2.94 -18.29
CA LYS A 97 -4.60 -3.29 -19.11
C LYS A 97 -5.89 -3.48 -18.33
N GLU A 98 -5.80 -3.72 -17.02
CA GLU A 98 -6.96 -3.97 -16.18
C GLU A 98 -7.11 -2.85 -15.13
N GLN A 99 -8.34 -2.58 -14.73
CA GLN A 99 -8.57 -1.73 -13.58
C GLN A 99 -7.93 -2.37 -12.34
N ASN A 100 -7.17 -1.58 -11.63
CA ASN A 100 -6.58 -2.00 -10.37
C ASN A 100 -7.55 -1.79 -9.19
N VAL A 101 -7.17 -2.28 -8.02
CA VAL A 101 -8.00 -2.17 -6.80
C VAL A 101 -8.34 -0.72 -6.45
N PHE A 102 -7.48 0.25 -6.77
CA PHE A 102 -7.74 1.67 -6.46
C PHE A 102 -8.84 2.25 -7.34
N ALA A 103 -8.89 1.87 -8.61
CA ALA A 103 -9.99 2.21 -9.51
C ALA A 103 -11.32 1.63 -9.00
N VAL A 104 -11.30 0.39 -8.56
CA VAL A 104 -12.47 -0.27 -7.94
C VAL A 104 -12.92 0.47 -6.68
N MET A 105 -11.99 0.80 -5.78
CA MET A 105 -12.32 1.54 -4.56
C MET A 105 -12.93 2.92 -4.88
N LYS A 106 -12.42 3.62 -5.90
CA LYS A 106 -13.00 4.88 -6.36
C LYS A 106 -14.44 4.71 -6.87
N GLU A 107 -14.71 3.68 -7.67
CA GLU A 107 -16.06 3.35 -8.14
C GLU A 107 -17.01 3.01 -6.98
N LEU A 108 -16.50 2.40 -5.91
CA LEU A 108 -17.24 2.16 -4.67
C LEU A 108 -17.45 3.41 -3.80
N GLY A 109 -16.96 4.57 -4.24
CA GLY A 109 -17.14 5.86 -3.58
C GLY A 109 -16.10 6.18 -2.51
N PHE A 110 -14.96 5.49 -2.49
CA PHE A 110 -13.85 5.83 -1.60
C PHE A 110 -13.09 7.04 -2.11
N THR A 111 -12.81 7.99 -1.23
CA THR A 111 -11.68 8.92 -1.38
C THR A 111 -10.42 8.24 -0.85
N SER A 112 -9.24 8.61 -1.36
CA SER A 112 -8.00 7.98 -0.92
C SER A 112 -6.86 8.97 -0.77
N GLU A 113 -6.01 8.73 0.22
CA GLU A 113 -4.72 9.40 0.38
C GLU A 113 -3.62 8.36 0.56
N LEU A 114 -2.47 8.62 -0.05
CA LEU A 114 -1.28 7.78 0.07
C LEU A 114 -0.15 8.55 0.73
N PHE A 115 0.48 7.93 1.71
CA PHE A 115 1.67 8.44 2.39
C PHE A 115 2.78 7.39 2.30
N ALA A 116 3.95 7.79 1.79
CA ALA A 116 5.03 6.86 1.52
C ALA A 116 6.37 7.31 2.09
N MET A 117 7.12 6.35 2.60
CA MET A 117 8.54 6.51 2.95
C MET A 117 9.46 6.30 1.75
N GLN A 118 8.93 5.78 0.66
CA GLN A 118 9.63 5.46 -0.58
C GLN A 118 9.17 6.37 -1.73
N SER A 119 9.76 6.18 -2.92
CA SER A 119 9.37 6.81 -4.17
C SER A 119 9.20 5.74 -5.23
N GLU A 120 7.97 5.58 -5.72
CA GLU A 120 7.59 4.70 -6.83
C GLU A 120 6.60 5.44 -7.73
N VAL A 121 7.11 6.38 -8.51
CA VAL A 121 6.34 7.39 -9.24
C VAL A 121 5.19 6.77 -10.05
N TRP A 122 5.47 5.73 -10.83
CA TRP A 122 4.42 5.06 -11.61
C TRP A 122 3.25 4.59 -10.74
N PHE A 123 3.55 3.96 -9.61
CA PHE A 123 2.52 3.46 -8.71
C PHE A 123 1.71 4.60 -8.06
N TYR A 124 2.39 5.65 -7.64
CA TYR A 124 1.76 6.79 -6.99
C TYR A 124 0.92 7.61 -7.96
N ASP A 125 1.37 7.79 -9.20
CA ASP A 125 0.60 8.47 -10.24
C ASP A 125 -0.66 7.66 -10.57
N ASN A 126 -0.57 6.34 -10.64
CA ASN A 126 -1.73 5.48 -10.88
C ASN A 126 -2.72 5.55 -9.71
N VAL A 127 -2.25 5.51 -8.47
CA VAL A 127 -3.09 5.72 -7.28
C VAL A 127 -3.72 7.11 -7.31
N ASN A 128 -2.95 8.15 -7.60
CA ASN A 128 -3.42 9.52 -7.65
C ASN A 128 -4.47 9.74 -8.76
N ALA A 129 -4.30 9.14 -9.93
CA ALA A 129 -5.28 9.19 -11.01
C ALA A 129 -6.65 8.60 -10.61
N ASN A 130 -6.64 7.57 -9.75
CA ASN A 130 -7.84 6.90 -9.27
C ASN A 130 -8.36 7.41 -7.92
N ASN A 131 -7.58 8.20 -7.18
CA ASN A 131 -7.84 8.61 -5.82
C ASN A 131 -7.66 10.13 -5.66
N PHE A 132 -7.44 10.58 -4.43
CA PHE A 132 -7.47 11.99 -4.07
C PHE A 132 -6.08 12.65 -4.11
N ALA A 133 -5.11 12.12 -3.39
CA ALA A 133 -3.77 12.70 -3.29
C ALA A 133 -2.73 11.69 -2.79
N PHE A 134 -1.44 11.99 -3.07
CA PHE A 134 -0.34 11.25 -2.47
C PHE A 134 0.80 12.17 -2.00
N ARG A 135 1.57 11.70 -1.04
CA ARG A 135 2.84 12.30 -0.60
C ARG A 135 3.87 11.20 -0.39
N GLU A 136 5.01 11.36 -1.02
CA GLU A 136 6.12 10.41 -1.00
C GLU A 136 7.33 10.94 -0.22
N GLN A 137 8.31 10.08 0.06
CA GLN A 137 9.58 10.42 0.72
C GLN A 137 9.41 11.23 2.02
N ILE A 138 8.40 10.90 2.81
CA ILE A 138 8.02 11.64 4.03
C ILE A 138 9.21 11.79 5.00
N GLY A 139 10.10 10.80 5.08
CA GLY A 139 11.31 10.88 5.90
C GLY A 139 12.28 11.98 5.49
N SER A 140 12.24 12.43 4.24
CA SER A 140 13.10 13.48 3.69
C SER A 140 12.49 14.88 3.81
N GLU A 141 11.26 15.01 4.24
CA GLU A 141 10.60 16.30 4.39
C GLU A 141 11.28 17.17 5.47
N LYS A 142 11.33 18.47 5.23
CA LYS A 142 11.98 19.45 6.14
C LYS A 142 11.50 19.33 7.59
N ARG A 143 10.21 19.08 7.82
CA ARG A 143 9.60 18.91 9.16
C ARG A 143 10.07 17.67 9.91
N ASN A 144 10.69 16.73 9.21
CA ASN A 144 11.22 15.48 9.75
C ASN A 144 12.75 15.47 9.86
N GLN A 145 13.41 16.58 9.51
CA GLN A 145 14.86 16.72 9.72
C GLN A 145 15.22 16.56 11.19
N GLY A 146 16.23 15.72 11.46
CA GLY A 146 16.69 15.42 12.83
C GLY A 146 15.85 14.38 13.58
N LYS A 147 14.74 13.90 13.02
CA LYS A 147 13.99 12.77 13.59
C LYS A 147 14.58 11.44 13.09
N ALA A 148 14.31 10.38 13.84
CA ALA A 148 14.54 9.04 13.33
C ALA A 148 13.70 8.81 12.06
N VAL A 149 14.34 8.34 11.00
CA VAL A 149 13.67 8.06 9.72
C VAL A 149 13.20 6.62 9.77
N ASP A 150 12.07 6.38 10.42
CA ASP A 150 11.41 5.09 10.48
C ASP A 150 9.93 5.21 10.06
N ASP A 151 9.28 4.09 9.86
CA ASP A 151 7.91 4.04 9.37
C ASP A 151 6.87 4.61 10.35
N MET A 152 7.26 4.86 11.61
CA MET A 152 6.40 5.54 12.58
C MET A 152 6.06 6.97 12.17
N LEU A 153 6.82 7.57 11.26
CA LEU A 153 6.49 8.87 10.65
C LEU A 153 5.16 8.84 9.85
N LEU A 154 4.70 7.66 9.43
CA LEU A 154 3.43 7.48 8.72
C LEU A 154 2.21 7.55 9.66
N VAL A 155 2.38 7.27 10.95
CA VAL A 155 1.26 7.25 11.91
C VAL A 155 0.57 8.60 12.07
N PRO A 156 1.29 9.73 12.28
CA PRO A 156 0.64 11.04 12.32
C PRO A 156 -0.02 11.43 10.99
N GLU A 157 0.52 10.99 9.85
CA GLU A 157 -0.10 11.23 8.55
C GLU A 157 -1.44 10.49 8.43
N MET A 158 -1.46 9.22 8.79
CA MET A 158 -2.69 8.43 8.83
C MET A 158 -3.75 9.09 9.72
N LYS A 159 -3.39 9.49 10.94
CA LYS A 159 -4.33 10.16 11.86
C LYS A 159 -4.89 11.44 11.26
N ALA A 160 -4.02 12.29 10.73
CA ALA A 160 -4.43 13.55 10.10
C ALA A 160 -5.33 13.31 8.86
N SER A 161 -5.09 12.23 8.12
CA SER A 161 -5.95 11.83 7.01
C SER A 161 -7.35 11.43 7.49
N LEU A 162 -7.43 10.59 8.51
CA LEU A 162 -8.72 10.17 9.09
C LEU A 162 -9.50 11.36 9.68
N ASP A 163 -8.82 12.32 10.28
CA ASP A 163 -9.43 13.54 10.83
C ASP A 163 -9.98 14.46 9.72
N ARG A 164 -9.34 14.48 8.53
CA ARG A 164 -9.85 15.24 7.38
C ARG A 164 -11.10 14.65 6.77
N PHE A 165 -11.29 13.35 6.90
CA PHE A 165 -12.42 12.62 6.34
C PHE A 165 -13.23 11.92 7.46
N PRO A 166 -13.92 12.68 8.33
CA PRO A 166 -14.59 12.12 9.50
C PRO A 166 -15.85 11.31 9.18
N LYS A 167 -16.28 11.32 7.94
CA LYS A 167 -17.45 10.58 7.43
C LYS A 167 -17.22 10.11 6.01
N GLY A 168 -18.01 9.13 5.59
CA GLY A 168 -17.97 8.55 4.26
C GLY A 168 -16.93 7.43 4.15
N LYS A 169 -16.61 7.09 2.93
CA LYS A 169 -15.67 6.00 2.63
C LYS A 169 -14.29 6.57 2.37
N HIS A 170 -13.32 6.17 3.15
CA HIS A 170 -11.95 6.66 3.02
C HIS A 170 -10.91 5.56 3.10
N LEU A 171 -9.97 5.57 2.16
CA LEU A 171 -8.84 4.66 2.08
C LEU A 171 -7.54 5.43 2.34
N VAL A 172 -6.82 5.03 3.37
CA VAL A 172 -5.46 5.52 3.64
C VAL A 172 -4.46 4.44 3.27
N ILE A 173 -3.54 4.77 2.38
CA ILE A 173 -2.47 3.86 1.94
C ILE A 173 -1.16 4.31 2.56
N LEU A 174 -0.50 3.42 3.27
CA LEU A 174 0.80 3.64 3.91
C LEU A 174 1.83 2.75 3.24
N HIS A 175 2.78 3.34 2.50
CA HIS A 175 3.86 2.58 1.87
C HIS A 175 5.13 2.74 2.71
N THR A 176 5.50 1.67 3.41
CA THR A 176 6.61 1.67 4.35
C THR A 176 7.97 1.60 3.65
N LYS A 177 9.02 1.96 4.37
CA LYS A 177 10.41 1.66 4.01
C LYS A 177 10.83 0.28 4.51
N GLY A 178 10.20 -0.18 5.57
CA GLY A 178 10.36 -1.51 6.13
C GLY A 178 11.80 -1.94 6.32
N SER A 179 12.07 -3.18 5.96
CA SER A 179 13.41 -3.79 6.01
C SER A 179 14.20 -3.61 4.70
N HIS A 180 14.03 -2.48 4.01
CA HIS A 180 14.79 -2.17 2.81
C HIS A 180 16.29 -2.15 3.09
N TYR A 181 17.08 -2.44 2.08
CA TYR A 181 18.56 -2.36 2.07
C TYR A 181 19.12 -1.18 2.90
N LEU A 182 20.28 -1.36 3.53
CA LEU A 182 20.82 -0.60 4.66
C LEU A 182 20.03 -0.84 5.95
N TYR A 183 19.84 -2.08 6.30
CA TYR A 183 19.02 -2.56 7.42
C TYR A 183 19.27 -1.82 8.73
N SER A 184 20.55 -1.55 9.08
CA SER A 184 20.91 -0.82 10.31
C SER A 184 20.36 0.61 10.42
N GLN A 185 19.80 1.14 9.33
CA GLN A 185 19.17 2.45 9.28
C GLN A 185 17.63 2.38 9.38
N ARG A 186 17.07 1.19 9.57
CA ARG A 186 15.62 0.96 9.53
C ARG A 186 14.98 0.77 10.90
N TYR A 187 15.76 0.81 11.95
CA TYR A 187 15.28 0.70 13.32
C TYR A 187 16.04 1.67 14.24
N PRO A 188 15.43 2.12 15.34
CA PRO A 188 16.11 2.99 16.29
C PRO A 188 17.25 2.25 17.00
N ARG A 189 18.28 2.99 17.42
CA ARG A 189 19.46 2.42 18.11
C ARG A 189 19.15 1.74 19.43
N SER A 190 17.93 1.88 19.93
CA SER A 190 17.44 1.22 21.15
C SER A 190 17.03 -0.22 20.97
N PHE A 191 17.08 -0.74 19.75
CA PHE A 191 16.83 -2.15 19.41
C PHE A 191 18.12 -2.93 19.32
#